data_b6c3c38e5528a3d49ba600969634ae64
#
_entry.id   b6c3c38e5528a3d49ba600969634ae64
#
_cell.length_a   1.000
_cell.length_b   1.000
_cell.length_c   1.000
_cell.angle_alpha   90.00
_cell.angle_beta   90.00
_cell.angle_gamma   90.00
#
_symmetry.space_group_name_H-M   'P 1'
#
loop_
_entity.id
_entity.type
_entity.pdbx_description
1 polymer ?
#
loop_
_entity_poly.entity_id
_entity_poly.type
_entity_poly.pdbx_seq_one_letter_code
_entity_poly.pdbx_strand_id
1 'polypeptide(L)' 'MVCVGIDVAKDKHDCCILDSDGTIRADCITIPNNMDGFKQLLQTIRDCTKKSDKIKVGLEALSLIHI' A
#
# COMPACT_ATOMS: atom_id res chain seq x y z
N MET A 1 -13.21 -5.10 4.89
CA MET A 1 -12.54 -4.06 4.08
C MET A 1 -11.05 -4.09 4.32
N VAL A 2 -10.28 -3.96 3.29
CA VAL A 2 -8.82 -3.92 3.36
C VAL A 2 -8.37 -2.51 3.01
N CYS A 3 -7.47 -1.96 3.82
CA CYS A 3 -6.93 -0.63 3.59
C CYS A 3 -5.45 -0.76 3.18
N VAL A 4 -5.10 -0.12 2.07
CA VAL A 4 -3.71 -0.06 1.60
C VAL A 4 -3.24 1.37 1.78
N GLY A 5 -2.24 1.55 2.66
CA GLY A 5 -1.63 2.85 2.86
C GLY A 5 -0.31 2.93 2.11
N ILE A 6 -0.13 3.98 1.33
CA ILE A 6 1.09 4.18 0.55
C ILE A 6 1.70 5.51 0.93
N ASP A 7 2.92 5.46 1.46
CA ASP A 7 3.73 6.65 1.74
C ASP A 7 4.59 6.91 0.51
N VAL A 8 4.22 7.94 -0.25
CA VAL A 8 4.82 8.25 -1.54
C VAL A 8 6.10 9.04 -1.37
N ALA A 9 7.18 8.56 -1.95
CA ALA A 9 8.44 9.26 -2.00
C ALA A 9 8.97 9.30 -3.44
N LYS A 10 10.06 10.02 -3.65
CA LYS A 10 10.58 10.28 -4.98
C LYS A 10 11.01 9.01 -5.71
N ASP A 11 11.79 8.17 -5.05
CA ASP A 11 12.42 7.01 -5.70
C ASP A 11 11.77 5.69 -5.33
N LYS A 12 11.07 5.64 -4.20
CA LYS A 12 10.45 4.42 -3.70
C LYS A 12 9.28 4.77 -2.79
N HIS A 13 8.38 3.83 -2.63
CA HIS A 13 7.19 4.01 -1.81
C HIS A 13 7.12 2.94 -0.74
N ASP A 14 6.67 3.32 0.46
CA ASP A 14 6.41 2.38 1.54
C ASP A 14 4.92 2.08 1.59
N CYS A 15 4.56 0.79 1.59
CA CYS A 15 3.18 0.34 1.50
C CYS A 15 2.86 -0.58 2.66
N CYS A 16 1.70 -0.37 3.30
CA CYS A 16 1.19 -1.24 4.36
C CYS A 16 -0.23 -1.68 4.02
N ILE A 17 -0.56 -2.92 4.33
CA ILE A 17 -1.89 -3.47 4.08
C ILE A 17 -2.51 -3.85 5.43
N LEU A 18 -3.64 -3.23 5.73
CA LEU A 18 -4.32 -3.38 7.01
C LEU A 18 -5.77 -3.78 6.81
N ASP A 19 -6.34 -4.48 7.79
CA ASP A 19 -7.78 -4.65 7.88
C ASP A 19 -8.44 -3.39 8.41
N SER A 20 -9.75 -3.30 8.26
CA SER A 20 -10.52 -2.14 8.73
C SER A 20 -10.46 -1.97 10.25
N ASP A 21 -10.11 -3.02 10.99
CA ASP A 21 -9.94 -2.97 12.45
C ASP A 21 -8.51 -2.59 12.87
N GLY A 22 -7.63 -2.32 11.90
CA GLY A 22 -6.25 -1.97 12.16
C GLY A 22 -5.28 -3.14 12.21
N THR A 23 -5.75 -4.37 12.03
CA THR A 23 -4.89 -5.54 12.03
C THR A 23 -4.02 -5.55 10.77
N ILE A 24 -2.72 -5.77 10.94
CA ILE A 24 -1.79 -5.81 9.83
C ILE A 24 -1.96 -7.13 9.07
N ARG A 25 -2.32 -7.06 7.79
CA ARG A 25 -2.42 -8.23 6.92
C ARG A 25 -1.10 -8.55 6.25
N ALA A 26 -0.32 -7.53 5.94
CA ALA A 26 1.03 -7.70 5.40
C ALA A 26 1.90 -6.61 5.99
N ASP A 27 3.13 -6.98 6.34
CA ASP A 27 4.10 -6.00 6.81
C ASP A 27 4.33 -4.93 5.75
N CYS A 28 4.76 -3.75 6.18
CA CYS A 28 5.09 -2.68 5.26
C CYS A 28 6.18 -3.14 4.31
N ILE A 29 5.96 -2.93 3.03
CA ILE A 29 6.93 -3.24 1.99
C ILE A 29 7.36 -1.96 1.31
N THR A 30 8.60 -1.93 0.86
CA THR A 30 9.14 -0.82 0.08
C THR A 30 9.19 -1.26 -1.39
N ILE A 31 8.55 -0.48 -2.25
CA ILE A 31 8.55 -0.78 -3.68
C ILE A 31 9.25 0.35 -4.44
N PRO A 32 9.96 0.05 -5.53
CA PRO A 32 10.54 1.08 -6.36
C PRO A 32 9.46 1.85 -7.11
N ASN A 33 9.73 3.11 -7.43
CA ASN A 33 8.79 3.95 -8.18
C ASN A 33 8.90 3.65 -9.68
N ASN A 34 8.46 2.47 -10.06
CA ASN A 34 8.43 2.02 -11.46
C ASN A 34 7.34 0.97 -11.62
N MET A 35 7.16 0.48 -12.84
CA MET A 35 6.11 -0.48 -13.17
C MET A 35 6.26 -1.79 -12.41
N ASP A 36 7.50 -2.26 -12.23
CA ASP A 36 7.76 -3.50 -11.49
C ASP A 36 7.34 -3.36 -10.04
N GLY A 37 7.59 -2.19 -9.44
CA GLY A 37 7.14 -1.91 -8.08
C GLY A 37 5.63 -1.95 -7.95
N PHE A 38 4.92 -1.35 -8.89
CA PHE A 38 3.46 -1.38 -8.89
C PHE A 38 2.92 -2.80 -9.06
N LYS A 39 3.55 -3.61 -9.90
CA LYS A 39 3.17 -5.02 -10.07
C LYS A 39 3.36 -5.81 -8.78
N GLN A 40 4.45 -5.56 -8.07
CA GLN A 40 4.70 -6.17 -6.76
C GLN A 40 3.61 -5.79 -5.76
N LEU A 41 3.23 -4.52 -5.72
CA LEU A 41 2.18 -4.06 -4.83
C LEU A 41 0.84 -4.73 -5.13
N LEU A 42 0.45 -4.78 -6.41
CA LEU A 42 -0.78 -5.42 -6.83
C LEU A 42 -0.80 -6.90 -6.46
N GLN A 43 0.33 -7.58 -6.65
CA GLN A 43 0.43 -9.00 -6.30
C GLN A 43 0.31 -9.20 -4.79
N THR A 44 0.96 -8.34 -4.01
CA THR A 44 0.87 -8.40 -2.55
C THR A 44 -0.56 -8.18 -2.09
N ILE A 45 -1.27 -7.23 -2.67
CA ILE A 45 -2.67 -6.96 -2.34
C ILE A 45 -3.52 -8.21 -2.65
N ARG A 46 -3.33 -8.80 -3.81
CA ARG A 46 -4.08 -10.01 -4.21
C ARG A 46 -3.81 -11.17 -3.26
N ASP A 47 -2.56 -11.34 -2.83
CA ASP A 47 -2.19 -12.41 -1.91
C ASP A 47 -2.80 -12.23 -0.53
N CYS A 48 -3.08 -11.00 -0.13
CA CYS A 48 -3.61 -10.66 1.19
C CYS A 48 -5.13 -10.51 1.20
N THR A 49 -5.78 -10.51 0.05
CA THR A 49 -7.22 -10.24 -0.04
C THR A 49 -7.96 -11.39 -0.70
N LYS A 50 -9.26 -11.45 -0.42
CA LYS A 50 -10.19 -12.38 -1.07
C LYS A 50 -11.01 -11.62 -2.11
N LYS A 51 -11.63 -12.32 -3.04
CA LYS A 51 -12.46 -11.70 -4.08
C LYS A 51 -13.59 -10.84 -3.52
N SER A 52 -14.09 -11.19 -2.35
CA SER A 52 -15.19 -10.45 -1.70
C SER A 52 -14.72 -9.24 -0.91
N ASP A 53 -13.42 -9.06 -0.71
CA ASP A 53 -12.90 -7.94 0.05
C ASP A 53 -13.02 -6.64 -0.74
N LYS A 54 -13.48 -5.60 -0.05
CA LYS A 54 -13.41 -4.24 -0.58
C LYS A 54 -12.05 -3.67 -0.23
N ILE A 55 -11.44 -2.99 -1.18
CA ILE A 55 -10.10 -2.42 -1.03
C ILE A 55 -10.18 -0.91 -1.10
N LYS A 56 -9.61 -0.25 -0.10
CA LYS A 56 -9.49 1.20 -0.06
C LYS A 56 -8.00 1.54 -0.09
N VAL A 57 -7.59 2.38 -1.02
CA VAL A 57 -6.20 2.81 -1.15
C VAL A 57 -6.08 4.27 -0.73
N GLY A 58 -5.18 4.54 0.21
CA GLY A 58 -4.86 5.89 0.64
C GLY A 58 -3.43 6.22 0.27
N LEU A 59 -3.24 7.42 -0.29
CA LEU A 59 -1.92 7.91 -0.66
C LEU A 59 -1.55 9.08 0.25
N GLU A 60 -0.35 9.02 0.82
CA GLU A 60 0.21 10.12 1.59
C GLU A 60 1.57 10.50 1.04
N ALA A 61 1.74 11.77 0.77
CA ALA A 61 3.02 12.32 0.34
C ALA A 61 3.54 13.21 1.45
N LEU A 62 4.13 12.60 2.47
CA LEU A 62 4.58 13.30 3.67
C LEU A 62 5.52 14.46 3.37
N SER A 63 6.34 14.31 2.35
CA SER A 63 7.24 15.38 1.92
C SER A 63 6.52 16.62 1.41
N LEU A 64 5.25 16.50 1.00
CA LEU A 64 4.44 17.60 0.52
C LEU A 64 3.62 18.26 1.64
N ILE A 65 3.37 17.53 2.72
CA ILE A 65 2.56 18.02 3.83
C ILE A 65 3.27 19.15 4.59
N HIS A 66 4.58 19.16 4.55
CA HIS A 66 5.40 20.15 5.26
C HIS A 66 5.69 21.41 4.44
N ILE A 67 5.15 21.52 3.27
CA ILE A 67 5.36 22.67 2.40
C ILE A 67 4.35 23.76 2.66
#